data_6606a31a3776a57a2c1a922a199eb55d
#
_entry.id   6606a31a3776a57a2c1a922a199eb55d
#
_cell.length_a   1.000
_cell.length_b   1.000
_cell.length_c   1.000
_cell.angle_alpha   90.00
_cell.angle_beta   90.00
_cell.angle_gamma   90.00
#
_symmetry.space_group_name_H-M   'P 1'
#
loop_
_entity.id
_entity.type
_entity.pdbx_description
1 polymer ?
#
loop_
_entity_poly.entity_id
_entity_poly.type
_entity_poly.pdbx_seq_one_letter_code
_entity_poly.pdbx_strand_id
1 'polypeptide(L)'
;MCQVILPDNLKGFTVYMIGIKGTGMTALAEILVSRGASVSGSDVPESFYTDDDLKKLNIDIFSPFSPDNIPEDVSLVIYSAAYSPENNEEMYAAEQKDLPMMSYPEAIGAISRHSYSCGIAGVQGKTSTTGITGSILKELKLPVSVLAGSVIKSFGDSCTMLSGSKYFVAETCEYKRHFLNFHPKKIILTGIEPDHQDYYPTYESILTAFLQYIDRLPQFSELFYCADDEGACEAARLSFSSRPDLIFIPYGEKAVGDYKLTVLGVCNEKLSFSLAGFSGEFYLQIPGKHNALNAAAAIALSVSLLKEEYGEISVANISAIKKAISSYAGAKRRTELIGKIESKDILVYDDYAHHPTAIKSLLKGLRQFYPKRRIIADFMSHTYSRTEALLEDFASCFEDADMVILHKIFSSAREQYKGQVDAELLFNRTKKHHKNVFFFNEVLDAKKFVLEKLRQGDIFITIGAGDNYILGTEILKEPNF
;
A
#
# COMPACT_ATOMS: atom_id res chain seq x y z
N MET A 1 -9.82 13.73 29.52
CA MET A 1 -10.01 12.40 28.91
C MET A 1 -8.99 11.44 29.50
N CYS A 2 -9.43 10.36 30.12
CA CYS A 2 -8.52 9.29 30.54
C CYS A 2 -7.85 8.71 29.29
N GLN A 3 -6.53 8.54 29.33
CA GLN A 3 -5.79 7.90 28.22
C GLN A 3 -6.29 6.47 28.11
N VAL A 4 -6.96 6.13 27.01
CA VAL A 4 -7.45 4.77 26.76
C VAL A 4 -6.24 3.87 26.50
N ILE A 5 -6.08 2.83 27.30
CA ILE A 5 -4.99 1.86 27.16
C ILE A 5 -5.57 0.59 26.57
N LEU A 6 -5.10 0.21 25.39
CA LEU A 6 -5.40 -1.08 24.80
C LEU A 6 -4.43 -2.13 25.39
N PRO A 7 -4.89 -3.15 26.15
CA PRO A 7 -4.01 -4.16 26.72
C PRO A 7 -3.44 -5.11 25.63
N ASP A 8 -2.34 -5.80 25.93
CA ASP A 8 -1.75 -6.77 24.99
C ASP A 8 -2.63 -8.01 24.81
N ASN A 9 -3.15 -8.55 25.91
CA ASN A 9 -4.12 -9.65 25.88
C ASN A 9 -5.54 -9.09 25.96
N LEU A 10 -6.31 -9.31 24.89
CA LEU A 10 -7.66 -8.77 24.74
C LEU A 10 -8.77 -9.77 25.14
N LYS A 11 -8.43 -10.85 25.81
CA LYS A 11 -9.43 -11.84 26.24
C LYS A 11 -10.46 -11.20 27.20
N GLY A 12 -11.73 -11.23 26.82
CA GLY A 12 -12.82 -10.61 27.54
C GLY A 12 -12.94 -9.10 27.31
N PHE A 13 -12.25 -8.56 26.30
CA PHE A 13 -12.33 -7.15 25.90
C PHE A 13 -13.29 -7.00 24.72
N THR A 14 -14.34 -6.19 24.87
CA THR A 14 -15.37 -5.99 23.85
C THR A 14 -15.03 -4.70 23.06
N VAL A 15 -14.84 -4.85 21.75
CA VAL A 15 -14.53 -3.74 20.84
C VAL A 15 -15.68 -3.55 19.86
N TYR A 16 -16.15 -2.31 19.75
CA TYR A 16 -17.12 -1.91 18.72
C TYR A 16 -16.41 -1.04 17.66
N MET A 17 -16.61 -1.36 16.38
CA MET A 17 -15.87 -0.69 15.30
C MET A 17 -16.83 0.05 14.35
N ILE A 18 -16.73 1.39 14.29
CA ILE A 18 -17.53 2.24 13.39
C ILE A 18 -16.79 2.41 12.06
N GLY A 19 -17.40 1.95 10.96
CA GLY A 19 -16.79 1.90 9.65
C GLY A 19 -15.91 0.65 9.45
N ILE A 20 -16.37 -0.49 9.95
CA ILE A 20 -15.60 -1.75 10.04
C ILE A 20 -15.24 -2.34 8.69
N LYS A 21 -16.01 -2.08 7.61
CA LYS A 21 -15.77 -2.62 6.27
C LYS A 21 -14.59 -1.96 5.53
N GLY A 22 -14.08 -0.83 6.02
CA GLY A 22 -12.87 -0.22 5.46
C GLY A 22 -11.68 -1.18 5.54
N THR A 23 -10.84 -1.26 4.49
CA THR A 23 -9.70 -2.19 4.40
C THR A 23 -8.81 -2.21 5.64
N GLY A 24 -8.41 -1.03 6.14
CA GLY A 24 -7.60 -0.92 7.35
C GLY A 24 -8.36 -1.34 8.61
N MET A 25 -9.64 -1.00 8.71
CA MET A 25 -10.49 -1.37 9.84
C MET A 25 -10.71 -2.88 9.91
N THR A 26 -10.99 -3.53 8.76
CA THR A 26 -11.12 -5.00 8.68
C THR A 26 -9.82 -5.69 9.09
N ALA A 27 -8.67 -5.20 8.59
CA ALA A 27 -7.36 -5.73 8.98
C ALA A 27 -7.07 -5.54 10.47
N LEU A 28 -7.47 -4.41 11.06
CA LEU A 28 -7.40 -4.19 12.51
C LEU A 28 -8.31 -5.15 13.27
N ALA A 29 -9.54 -5.40 12.79
CA ALA A 29 -10.46 -6.35 13.40
C ALA A 29 -9.86 -7.77 13.47
N GLU A 30 -9.21 -8.23 12.39
CA GLU A 30 -8.48 -9.52 12.36
C GLU A 30 -7.41 -9.59 13.47
N ILE A 31 -6.62 -8.53 13.62
CA ILE A 31 -5.58 -8.47 14.67
C ILE A 31 -6.20 -8.49 16.07
N LEU A 32 -7.27 -7.74 16.31
CA LEU A 32 -7.95 -7.68 17.61
C LEU A 32 -8.56 -9.04 17.99
N VAL A 33 -9.25 -9.69 17.05
CA VAL A 33 -9.80 -11.05 17.24
C VAL A 33 -8.68 -12.04 17.52
N SER A 34 -7.56 -11.99 16.80
CA SER A 34 -6.42 -12.88 17.02
C SER A 34 -5.78 -12.72 18.40
N ARG A 35 -5.95 -11.54 19.03
CA ARG A 35 -5.50 -11.25 20.40
C ARG A 35 -6.58 -11.55 21.46
N GLY A 36 -7.75 -12.06 21.05
CA GLY A 36 -8.81 -12.54 21.94
C GLY A 36 -9.94 -11.54 22.21
N ALA A 37 -10.02 -10.41 21.50
CA ALA A 37 -11.15 -9.49 21.62
C ALA A 37 -12.43 -10.07 21.03
N SER A 38 -13.58 -9.76 21.65
CA SER A 38 -14.87 -9.82 21.00
C SER A 38 -15.08 -8.56 20.17
N VAL A 39 -15.21 -8.72 18.85
CA VAL A 39 -15.34 -7.59 17.92
C VAL A 39 -16.71 -7.62 17.28
N SER A 40 -17.38 -6.47 17.25
CA SER A 40 -18.55 -6.17 16.42
C SER A 40 -18.41 -4.78 15.83
N GLY A 41 -19.26 -4.41 14.90
CA GLY A 41 -19.19 -3.07 14.35
C GLY A 41 -20.31 -2.74 13.37
N SER A 42 -20.26 -1.55 12.83
CA SER A 42 -21.23 -1.01 11.89
C SER A 42 -20.58 -0.45 10.65
N ASP A 43 -21.34 -0.41 9.58
CA ASP A 43 -20.96 0.29 8.33
C ASP A 43 -22.21 0.59 7.49
N VAL A 44 -22.00 1.26 6.36
CA VAL A 44 -23.01 1.52 5.35
C VAL A 44 -23.54 0.20 4.74
N PRO A 45 -24.80 0.16 4.20
CA PRO A 45 -25.41 -1.07 3.69
C PRO A 45 -24.74 -1.64 2.43
N GLU A 46 -23.99 -0.85 1.70
CA GLU A 46 -23.30 -1.27 0.47
C GLU A 46 -22.32 -2.40 0.74
N SER A 47 -22.21 -3.32 -0.22
CA SER A 47 -21.29 -4.44 -0.12
C SER A 47 -19.85 -4.01 -0.42
N PHE A 48 -18.93 -4.48 0.39
CA PHE A 48 -17.49 -4.29 0.24
C PHE A 48 -16.80 -5.64 0.01
N TYR A 49 -15.63 -5.61 -0.63
CA TYR A 49 -14.84 -6.84 -0.82
C TYR A 49 -14.33 -7.44 0.51
N THR A 50 -14.34 -6.67 1.59
CA THR A 50 -13.96 -7.06 2.95
C THR A 50 -15.06 -7.77 3.71
N ASP A 51 -16.31 -7.76 3.21
CA ASP A 51 -17.46 -8.40 3.88
C ASP A 51 -17.23 -9.91 4.11
N ASP A 52 -16.58 -10.58 3.14
CA ASP A 52 -16.32 -12.02 3.25
C ASP A 52 -15.25 -12.33 4.32
N ASP A 53 -14.27 -11.44 4.52
CA ASP A 53 -13.26 -11.62 5.55
C ASP A 53 -13.85 -11.40 6.95
N LEU A 54 -14.69 -10.39 7.11
CA LEU A 54 -15.43 -10.16 8.36
C LEU A 54 -16.38 -11.33 8.71
N LYS A 55 -17.05 -11.91 7.72
CA LYS A 55 -17.88 -13.11 7.92
C LYS A 55 -17.07 -14.32 8.37
N LYS A 56 -15.89 -14.56 7.78
CA LYS A 56 -14.99 -15.65 8.20
C LYS A 56 -14.56 -15.53 9.66
N LEU A 57 -14.49 -14.31 10.18
CA LEU A 57 -14.16 -14.02 11.58
C LEU A 57 -15.36 -14.13 12.51
N ASN A 58 -16.58 -14.41 12.00
CA ASN A 58 -17.84 -14.40 12.73
C ASN A 58 -18.09 -13.08 13.46
N ILE A 59 -17.79 -11.96 12.81
CA ILE A 59 -18.01 -10.61 13.35
C ILE A 59 -19.43 -10.17 12.97
N ASP A 60 -20.20 -9.72 13.96
CA ASP A 60 -21.52 -9.13 13.74
C ASP A 60 -21.36 -7.71 13.18
N ILE A 61 -21.97 -7.48 12.00
CA ILE A 61 -21.95 -6.18 11.32
C ILE A 61 -23.34 -5.61 11.28
N PHE A 62 -23.53 -4.43 11.84
CA PHE A 62 -24.82 -3.73 11.88
C PHE A 62 -24.91 -2.69 10.75
N SER A 63 -26.10 -2.53 10.20
CA SER A 63 -26.43 -1.54 9.17
C SER A 63 -27.94 -1.28 9.16
N PRO A 64 -28.39 0.00 9.10
CA PRO A 64 -27.60 1.23 9.10
C PRO A 64 -26.93 1.51 10.45
N PHE A 65 -26.18 2.62 10.53
CA PHE A 65 -25.68 3.14 11.80
C PHE A 65 -26.86 3.43 12.74
N SER A 66 -26.73 3.07 14.01
CA SER A 66 -27.69 3.39 15.07
C SER A 66 -27.00 3.35 16.44
N PRO A 67 -27.29 4.29 17.34
CA PRO A 67 -26.79 4.26 18.72
C PRO A 67 -27.08 2.96 19.48
N ASP A 68 -28.13 2.24 19.07
CA ASP A 68 -28.56 0.98 19.69
C ASP A 68 -27.68 -0.21 19.26
N ASN A 69 -26.85 -0.05 18.22
CA ASN A 69 -25.91 -1.07 17.77
C ASN A 69 -24.70 -1.21 18.71
N ILE A 70 -24.40 -0.17 19.51
CA ILE A 70 -23.23 -0.18 20.42
C ILE A 70 -23.56 -1.06 21.63
N PRO A 71 -22.80 -2.15 21.90
CA PRO A 71 -23.03 -3.02 23.04
C PRO A 71 -22.96 -2.26 24.39
N GLU A 72 -23.81 -2.64 25.35
CA GLU A 72 -23.79 -2.01 26.67
C GLU A 72 -22.48 -2.27 27.44
N ASP A 73 -21.84 -3.40 27.20
CA ASP A 73 -20.58 -3.82 27.82
C ASP A 73 -19.34 -3.48 26.99
N VAL A 74 -19.46 -2.52 26.04
CA VAL A 74 -18.35 -2.13 25.20
C VAL A 74 -17.18 -1.57 26.03
N SER A 75 -15.99 -2.15 25.80
CA SER A 75 -14.75 -1.70 26.47
C SER A 75 -14.06 -0.57 25.69
N LEU A 76 -14.22 -0.55 24.36
CA LEU A 76 -13.59 0.42 23.47
C LEU A 76 -14.36 0.55 22.16
N VAL A 77 -14.58 1.80 21.72
CA VAL A 77 -15.07 2.12 20.38
C VAL A 77 -13.88 2.52 19.51
N ILE A 78 -13.70 1.86 18.36
CA ILE A 78 -12.68 2.24 17.36
C ILE A 78 -13.40 2.76 16.13
N TYR A 79 -12.99 3.91 15.60
CA TYR A 79 -13.65 4.52 14.47
C TYR A 79 -12.71 4.81 13.30
N SER A 80 -13.27 4.69 12.10
CA SER A 80 -12.59 5.07 10.86
C SER A 80 -12.46 6.60 10.77
N ALA A 81 -11.36 7.08 10.22
CA ALA A 81 -11.14 8.51 9.95
C ALA A 81 -12.12 9.14 8.92
N ALA A 82 -13.01 8.33 8.33
CA ALA A 82 -14.09 8.79 7.45
C ALA A 82 -15.26 9.42 8.22
N TYR A 83 -15.38 9.12 9.52
CA TYR A 83 -16.49 9.55 10.36
C TYR A 83 -16.05 10.54 11.45
N SER A 84 -17.00 11.35 11.88
CA SER A 84 -16.88 12.29 13.02
C SER A 84 -18.24 12.36 13.73
N PRO A 85 -18.30 12.89 14.96
CA PRO A 85 -19.57 13.06 15.67
C PRO A 85 -20.63 13.90 14.93
N GLU A 86 -20.19 14.78 14.01
CA GLU A 86 -21.08 15.63 13.22
C GLU A 86 -21.76 14.87 12.09
N ASN A 87 -21.18 13.75 11.61
CA ASN A 87 -21.69 12.99 10.46
C ASN A 87 -22.01 11.53 10.76
N ASN A 88 -21.88 11.08 12.02
CA ASN A 88 -22.19 9.70 12.44
C ASN A 88 -22.84 9.68 13.83
N GLU A 89 -24.06 9.19 13.88
CA GLU A 89 -24.88 9.16 15.11
C GLU A 89 -24.34 8.20 16.18
N GLU A 90 -23.63 7.12 15.80
CA GLU A 90 -22.99 6.22 16.76
C GLU A 90 -21.80 6.88 17.42
N MET A 91 -20.97 7.64 16.66
CA MET A 91 -19.87 8.41 17.22
C MET A 91 -20.38 9.49 18.19
N TYR A 92 -21.44 10.19 17.80
CA TYR A 92 -22.10 11.18 18.68
C TYR A 92 -22.59 10.52 19.97
N ALA A 93 -23.29 9.38 19.88
CA ALA A 93 -23.82 8.66 21.04
C ALA A 93 -22.70 8.13 21.96
N ALA A 94 -21.61 7.60 21.37
CA ALA A 94 -20.44 7.12 22.12
C ALA A 94 -19.78 8.27 22.91
N GLU A 95 -19.65 9.46 22.31
CA GLU A 95 -19.11 10.65 22.97
C GLU A 95 -20.04 11.13 24.10
N GLN A 96 -21.38 11.17 23.87
CA GLN A 96 -22.34 11.57 24.90
C GLN A 96 -22.38 10.62 26.10
N LYS A 97 -22.08 9.33 25.88
CA LYS A 97 -21.99 8.31 26.95
C LYS A 97 -20.57 8.26 27.59
N ASP A 98 -19.66 9.14 27.21
CA ASP A 98 -18.24 9.17 27.65
C ASP A 98 -17.55 7.79 27.51
N LEU A 99 -17.88 7.06 26.44
CA LEU A 99 -17.28 5.76 26.14
C LEU A 99 -15.81 5.96 25.76
N PRO A 100 -14.92 5.00 26.11
CA PRO A 100 -13.55 5.01 25.61
C PRO A 100 -13.53 4.92 24.07
N MET A 101 -12.89 5.87 23.40
CA MET A 101 -12.83 5.94 21.94
C MET A 101 -11.39 6.08 21.43
N MET A 102 -11.08 5.45 20.31
CA MET A 102 -9.83 5.61 19.56
C MET A 102 -10.12 5.70 18.08
N SER A 103 -9.39 6.54 17.37
CA SER A 103 -9.31 6.45 15.92
C SER A 103 -8.50 5.22 15.47
N TYR A 104 -8.70 4.77 14.23
CA TYR A 104 -7.90 3.69 13.63
C TYR A 104 -6.38 3.88 13.79
N PRO A 105 -5.78 5.07 13.50
CA PRO A 105 -4.34 5.27 13.69
C PRO A 105 -3.88 5.17 15.15
N GLU A 106 -4.69 5.63 16.09
CA GLU A 106 -4.40 5.51 17.52
C GLU A 106 -4.44 4.05 18.00
N ALA A 107 -5.41 3.27 17.49
CA ALA A 107 -5.51 1.84 17.81
C ALA A 107 -4.30 1.05 17.27
N ILE A 108 -3.86 1.31 16.03
CA ILE A 108 -2.62 0.73 15.48
C ILE A 108 -1.40 1.18 16.31
N GLY A 109 -1.37 2.43 16.72
CA GLY A 109 -0.34 2.95 17.62
C GLY A 109 -0.32 2.21 18.97
N ALA A 110 -1.48 1.96 19.57
CA ALA A 110 -1.61 1.22 20.82
C ALA A 110 -1.09 -0.23 20.67
N ILE A 111 -1.47 -0.92 19.58
CA ILE A 111 -0.97 -2.26 19.26
C ILE A 111 0.56 -2.26 19.14
N SER A 112 1.12 -1.24 18.47
CA SER A 112 2.55 -1.16 18.21
C SER A 112 3.42 -1.03 19.48
N ARG A 113 2.85 -0.59 20.60
CA ARG A 113 3.57 -0.50 21.88
C ARG A 113 3.86 -1.86 22.51
N HIS A 114 3.02 -2.85 22.23
CA HIS A 114 3.10 -4.18 22.86
C HIS A 114 3.95 -5.19 22.10
N SER A 115 4.43 -4.82 20.90
CA SER A 115 5.22 -5.70 20.04
C SER A 115 6.55 -5.04 19.68
N TYR A 116 7.51 -5.83 19.22
CA TYR A 116 8.68 -5.29 18.53
C TYR A 116 8.24 -4.81 17.15
N SER A 117 7.89 -3.53 17.05
CA SER A 117 7.16 -3.00 15.91
C SER A 117 8.09 -2.37 14.87
N CYS A 118 7.84 -2.65 13.60
CA CYS A 118 8.56 -2.14 12.45
C CYS A 118 7.60 -1.39 11.53
N GLY A 119 7.87 -0.12 11.25
CA GLY A 119 7.08 0.70 10.36
C GLY A 119 7.64 0.73 8.95
N ILE A 120 6.78 0.57 7.94
CA ILE A 120 7.14 0.75 6.54
C ILE A 120 6.47 2.03 6.05
N ALA A 121 7.28 3.07 5.86
CA ALA A 121 6.86 4.43 5.53
C ALA A 121 7.43 4.90 4.19
N GLY A 122 6.84 5.94 3.63
CA GLY A 122 7.24 6.56 2.37
C GLY A 122 6.03 6.84 1.49
N VAL A 123 6.17 7.65 0.48
CA VAL A 123 5.06 8.01 -0.41
C VAL A 123 4.69 6.84 -1.32
N GLN A 124 5.67 6.14 -1.89
CA GLN A 124 5.48 5.00 -2.79
C GLN A 124 6.10 3.71 -2.22
N GLY A 125 5.64 2.55 -2.68
CA GLY A 125 6.28 1.25 -2.38
C GLY A 125 5.90 0.60 -1.05
N LYS A 126 5.21 1.29 -0.13
CA LYS A 126 4.83 0.79 1.21
C LYS A 126 4.18 -0.61 1.17
N THR A 127 3.06 -0.75 0.47
CA THR A 127 2.27 -1.99 0.42
C THR A 127 3.05 -3.17 -0.14
N SER A 128 3.79 -2.94 -1.25
CA SER A 128 4.61 -3.99 -1.87
C SER A 128 5.74 -4.43 -0.93
N THR A 129 6.43 -3.47 -0.30
CA THR A 129 7.50 -3.76 0.68
C THR A 129 6.95 -4.53 1.88
N THR A 130 5.77 -4.14 2.40
CA THR A 130 5.09 -4.85 3.51
C THR A 130 4.71 -6.26 3.12
N GLY A 131 4.14 -6.45 1.92
CA GLY A 131 3.75 -7.77 1.41
C GLY A 131 4.95 -8.69 1.20
N ILE A 132 6.04 -8.20 0.63
CA ILE A 132 7.29 -8.98 0.45
C ILE A 132 7.89 -9.30 1.82
N THR A 133 7.96 -8.33 2.75
CA THR A 133 8.46 -8.54 4.11
C THR A 133 7.66 -9.65 4.81
N GLY A 134 6.33 -9.55 4.81
CA GLY A 134 5.48 -10.55 5.43
C GLY A 134 5.65 -11.94 4.82
N SER A 135 5.81 -12.03 3.49
CA SER A 135 6.06 -13.30 2.78
C SER A 135 7.38 -13.93 3.22
N ILE A 136 8.44 -13.12 3.38
CA ILE A 136 9.74 -13.58 3.90
C ILE A 136 9.60 -14.06 5.34
N LEU A 137 8.98 -13.26 6.21
CA LEU A 137 8.85 -13.59 7.63
C LEU A 137 7.98 -14.84 7.87
N LYS A 138 6.96 -15.05 7.02
CA LYS A 138 6.14 -16.28 7.01
C LYS A 138 6.99 -17.52 6.68
N GLU A 139 7.80 -17.47 5.60
CA GLU A 139 8.67 -18.58 5.20
C GLU A 139 9.75 -18.84 6.26
N LEU A 140 10.24 -17.81 6.93
CA LEU A 140 11.18 -17.89 8.05
C LEU A 140 10.53 -18.36 9.36
N LYS A 141 9.19 -18.48 9.41
CA LYS A 141 8.40 -18.89 10.58
C LYS A 141 8.62 -18.00 11.82
N LEU A 142 8.86 -16.73 11.63
CA LEU A 142 8.96 -15.78 12.73
C LEU A 142 7.56 -15.50 13.35
N PRO A 143 7.48 -15.31 14.68
CA PRO A 143 6.22 -15.01 15.38
C PRO A 143 5.80 -13.56 15.15
N VAL A 144 5.20 -13.26 13.99
CA VAL A 144 4.91 -11.91 13.51
C VAL A 144 3.44 -11.74 13.14
N SER A 145 2.90 -10.55 13.42
CA SER A 145 1.70 -10.00 12.80
C SER A 145 2.13 -8.97 11.77
N VAL A 146 1.58 -9.04 10.57
CA VAL A 146 1.83 -8.08 9.47
C VAL A 146 0.53 -7.43 9.06
N LEU A 147 0.54 -6.10 8.87
CA LEU A 147 -0.58 -5.31 8.39
C LEU A 147 -0.16 -4.53 7.14
N ALA A 148 -0.72 -4.91 5.99
CA ALA A 148 -0.51 -4.26 4.70
C ALA A 148 -1.69 -3.36 4.33
N GLY A 149 -1.46 -2.37 3.47
CA GLY A 149 -2.49 -1.44 3.00
C GLY A 149 -3.40 -2.00 1.91
N SER A 150 -3.19 -3.24 1.48
CA SER A 150 -4.01 -3.94 0.50
C SER A 150 -3.91 -5.45 0.68
N VAL A 151 -4.81 -6.19 0.03
CA VAL A 151 -4.83 -7.66 0.01
C VAL A 151 -3.54 -8.20 -0.63
N ILE A 152 -2.88 -9.12 0.07
CA ILE A 152 -1.65 -9.79 -0.38
C ILE A 152 -1.96 -11.27 -0.69
N LYS A 153 -1.69 -11.70 -1.91
CA LYS A 153 -1.97 -13.09 -2.33
C LYS A 153 -1.27 -14.14 -1.46
N SER A 154 -0.01 -13.90 -1.07
CA SER A 154 0.75 -14.83 -0.20
C SER A 154 0.27 -14.88 1.26
N PHE A 155 -0.59 -13.96 1.68
CA PHE A 155 -1.23 -13.98 2.99
C PHE A 155 -2.54 -14.82 3.01
N GLY A 156 -2.93 -15.38 1.86
CA GLY A 156 -4.21 -16.09 1.68
C GLY A 156 -5.32 -15.13 1.29
N ASP A 157 -5.00 -14.14 0.46
CA ASP A 157 -5.89 -13.07 0.01
C ASP A 157 -6.42 -12.20 1.16
N SER A 158 -5.57 -11.90 2.15
CA SER A 158 -5.85 -11.00 3.27
C SER A 158 -4.90 -9.79 3.29
N CYS A 159 -5.30 -8.71 3.96
CA CYS A 159 -4.44 -7.56 4.28
C CYS A 159 -3.52 -7.85 5.47
N THR A 160 -3.77 -8.93 6.21
CA THR A 160 -2.99 -9.33 7.38
C THR A 160 -2.34 -10.69 7.22
N MET A 161 -1.25 -10.91 7.93
CA MET A 161 -0.67 -12.22 8.15
C MET A 161 -0.38 -12.36 9.64
N LEU A 162 -0.98 -13.37 10.28
CA LEU A 162 -0.97 -13.55 11.72
C LEU A 162 -0.30 -14.88 12.06
N SER A 163 0.98 -14.86 12.42
CA SER A 163 1.76 -16.03 12.85
C SER A 163 2.36 -15.87 14.25
N GLY A 164 1.96 -14.83 14.96
CA GLY A 164 2.38 -14.52 16.34
C GLY A 164 2.32 -13.03 16.61
N SER A 165 2.66 -12.62 17.84
CA SER A 165 2.54 -11.23 18.30
C SER A 165 3.88 -10.60 18.77
N LYS A 166 4.99 -11.36 18.75
CA LYS A 166 6.30 -10.82 19.17
C LYS A 166 6.73 -9.65 18.29
N TYR A 167 6.61 -9.82 16.97
CA TYR A 167 6.89 -8.79 15.99
C TYR A 167 5.60 -8.24 15.39
N PHE A 168 5.60 -6.94 15.09
CA PHE A 168 4.51 -6.29 14.37
C PHE A 168 5.07 -5.45 13.23
N VAL A 169 4.82 -5.83 11.99
CA VAL A 169 5.23 -5.09 10.79
C VAL A 169 4.00 -4.45 10.18
N ALA A 170 3.99 -3.13 10.06
CA ALA A 170 2.85 -2.41 9.52
C ALA A 170 3.25 -1.38 8.48
N GLU A 171 2.44 -1.28 7.43
CA GLU A 171 2.42 -0.11 6.58
C GLU A 171 1.94 1.10 7.40
N THR A 172 2.73 2.20 7.40
CA THR A 172 2.45 3.39 8.19
C THR A 172 2.22 4.60 7.28
N CYS A 173 1.02 5.20 7.40
CA CYS A 173 0.54 6.25 6.50
C CYS A 173 0.98 7.64 6.98
N GLU A 174 1.60 8.39 6.09
CA GLU A 174 2.04 9.79 6.32
C GLU A 174 0.88 10.78 6.33
N TYR A 175 -0.23 10.47 5.63
CA TYR A 175 -1.37 11.37 5.51
C TYR A 175 -1.92 11.77 6.88
N LYS A 176 -2.17 13.07 7.07
CA LYS A 176 -2.57 13.66 8.36
C LYS A 176 -1.67 13.25 9.54
N ARG A 177 -0.43 12.86 9.25
CA ARG A 177 0.58 12.42 10.23
C ARG A 177 0.15 11.18 11.03
N HIS A 178 -0.70 10.32 10.48
CA HIS A 178 -1.19 9.13 11.17
C HIS A 178 -0.07 8.24 11.70
N PHE A 179 1.04 8.11 10.97
CA PHE A 179 2.22 7.33 11.38
C PHE A 179 2.87 7.82 12.69
N LEU A 180 2.61 9.08 13.12
CA LEU A 180 3.10 9.56 14.41
C LEU A 180 2.42 8.90 15.61
N ASN A 181 1.33 8.14 15.43
CA ASN A 181 0.76 7.31 16.49
C ASN A 181 1.55 6.01 16.69
N PHE A 182 2.25 5.55 15.66
CA PHE A 182 3.00 4.30 15.69
C PHE A 182 4.29 4.42 16.52
N HIS A 183 4.70 3.33 17.19
CA HIS A 183 5.89 3.26 18.05
C HIS A 183 6.92 2.29 17.45
N PRO A 184 7.66 2.70 16.41
CA PRO A 184 8.59 1.82 15.71
C PRO A 184 9.85 1.54 16.55
N LYS A 185 10.38 0.32 16.40
CA LYS A 185 11.75 -0.07 16.78
C LYS A 185 12.67 -0.08 15.57
N LYS A 186 12.09 -0.21 14.37
CA LYS A 186 12.80 -0.12 13.08
C LYS A 186 11.87 0.57 12.07
N ILE A 187 12.45 1.33 11.15
CA ILE A 187 11.70 1.97 10.06
C ILE A 187 12.36 1.59 8.73
N ILE A 188 11.53 1.21 7.75
CA ILE A 188 11.89 1.29 6.32
C ILE A 188 11.32 2.60 5.77
N LEU A 189 12.17 3.39 5.14
CA LEU A 189 11.81 4.60 4.41
C LEU A 189 11.99 4.35 2.91
N THR A 190 10.88 4.20 2.18
CA THR A 190 10.90 3.83 0.77
C THR A 190 11.14 5.02 -0.17
N GLY A 191 10.72 6.22 0.22
CA GLY A 191 10.91 7.45 -0.53
C GLY A 191 10.05 8.58 0.02
N ILE A 192 10.48 9.83 -0.26
CA ILE A 192 9.74 11.05 0.09
C ILE A 192 9.67 11.94 -1.15
N GLU A 193 8.46 12.18 -1.63
CA GLU A 193 8.16 13.12 -2.71
C GLU A 193 6.92 13.96 -2.36
N PRO A 194 6.67 15.08 -3.04
CA PRO A 194 5.46 15.87 -2.82
C PRO A 194 4.21 15.03 -3.08
N ASP A 195 3.37 14.85 -2.08
CA ASP A 195 2.04 14.23 -2.18
C ASP A 195 1.10 14.83 -1.13
N HIS A 196 -0.20 14.54 -1.26
CA HIS A 196 -1.22 15.02 -0.32
C HIS A 196 -1.19 16.56 -0.16
N GLN A 197 -1.20 17.31 -1.26
CA GLN A 197 -1.12 18.77 -1.27
C GLN A 197 -2.27 19.45 -0.50
N ASP A 198 -3.37 18.75 -0.28
CA ASP A 198 -4.48 19.15 0.59
C ASP A 198 -4.07 19.24 2.06
N TYR A 199 -3.02 18.54 2.48
CA TYR A 199 -2.52 18.52 3.86
C TYR A 199 -1.05 18.98 3.96
N TYR A 200 -0.21 18.62 2.99
CA TYR A 200 1.19 19.04 2.90
C TYR A 200 1.37 20.01 1.72
N PRO A 201 1.25 21.33 1.96
CA PRO A 201 1.31 22.30 0.87
C PRO A 201 2.69 22.45 0.23
N THR A 202 3.75 22.03 0.93
CA THR A 202 5.13 22.10 0.44
C THR A 202 5.90 20.81 0.72
N TYR A 203 6.98 20.59 -0.02
CA TYR A 203 7.90 19.47 0.22
C TYR A 203 8.48 19.49 1.65
N GLU A 204 8.83 20.66 2.16
CA GLU A 204 9.38 20.82 3.51
C GLU A 204 8.39 20.37 4.59
N SER A 205 7.09 20.57 4.34
CA SER A 205 6.04 20.17 5.29
C SER A 205 5.91 18.65 5.40
N ILE A 206 5.99 17.91 4.28
CA ILE A 206 5.99 16.45 4.29
C ILE A 206 7.32 15.90 4.81
N LEU A 207 8.47 16.44 4.40
CA LEU A 207 9.79 16.07 4.92
C LEU A 207 9.86 16.22 6.45
N THR A 208 9.35 17.33 6.98
CA THR A 208 9.28 17.56 8.44
C THR A 208 8.46 16.48 9.15
N ALA A 209 7.36 16.03 8.57
CA ALA A 209 6.57 14.96 9.16
C ALA A 209 7.34 13.63 9.21
N PHE A 210 8.09 13.29 8.15
CA PHE A 210 8.95 12.09 8.14
C PHE A 210 10.10 12.20 9.15
N LEU A 211 10.73 13.36 9.31
CA LEU A 211 11.75 13.59 10.33
C LEU A 211 11.17 13.36 11.74
N GLN A 212 9.97 13.88 12.02
CA GLN A 212 9.29 13.64 13.30
C GLN A 212 8.95 12.15 13.50
N TYR A 213 8.69 11.41 12.43
CA TYR A 213 8.47 9.96 12.53
C TYR A 213 9.77 9.21 12.82
N ILE A 214 10.88 9.57 12.18
CA ILE A 214 12.21 9.00 12.46
C ILE A 214 12.63 9.28 13.91
N ASP A 215 12.32 10.46 14.45
CA ASP A 215 12.61 10.83 15.84
C ASP A 215 11.91 9.95 16.89
N ARG A 216 10.87 9.21 16.49
CA ARG A 216 10.22 8.23 17.38
C ARG A 216 11.02 6.95 17.57
N LEU A 217 12.06 6.72 16.78
CA LEU A 217 12.94 5.56 16.94
C LEU A 217 13.69 5.64 18.29
N PRO A 218 13.72 4.58 19.10
CA PRO A 218 14.60 4.50 20.27
C PRO A 218 16.08 4.63 19.88
N GLN A 219 16.91 4.85 20.87
CA GLN A 219 18.38 4.85 20.67
C GLN A 219 18.84 3.50 20.13
N PHE A 220 19.85 3.52 19.27
CA PHE A 220 20.46 2.36 18.61
C PHE A 220 19.51 1.57 17.70
N SER A 221 18.39 2.17 17.35
CA SER A 221 17.44 1.60 16.37
C SER A 221 17.90 1.81 14.95
N GLU A 222 17.37 0.98 14.03
CA GLU A 222 17.74 0.98 12.62
C GLU A 222 16.73 1.77 11.76
N LEU A 223 17.27 2.64 10.91
CA LEU A 223 16.58 3.27 9.81
C LEU A 223 17.09 2.70 8.48
N PHE A 224 16.28 1.90 7.80
CA PHE A 224 16.55 1.44 6.44
C PHE A 224 16.01 2.50 5.47
N TYR A 225 16.83 3.02 4.56
CA TYR A 225 16.40 4.06 3.64
C TYR A 225 16.81 3.78 2.20
N CYS A 226 15.96 4.16 1.25
CA CYS A 226 16.24 4.02 -0.17
C CYS A 226 17.31 5.02 -0.60
N ALA A 227 18.49 4.53 -0.97
CA ALA A 227 19.60 5.35 -1.46
C ALA A 227 19.39 5.86 -2.90
N ASP A 228 18.39 5.34 -3.61
CA ASP A 228 18.03 5.80 -4.95
C ASP A 228 17.00 6.94 -4.92
N ASP A 229 16.37 7.21 -3.76
CA ASP A 229 15.39 8.28 -3.56
C ASP A 229 16.03 9.50 -2.87
N GLU A 230 15.91 10.67 -3.48
CA GLU A 230 16.54 11.89 -2.99
C GLU A 230 15.97 12.34 -1.65
N GLY A 231 14.65 12.25 -1.49
CA GLY A 231 13.98 12.66 -0.25
C GLY A 231 14.29 11.73 0.92
N ALA A 232 14.37 10.41 0.69
CA ALA A 232 14.81 9.45 1.71
C ALA A 232 16.27 9.67 2.11
N CYS A 233 17.15 9.97 1.15
CA CYS A 233 18.55 10.33 1.41
C CYS A 233 18.66 11.63 2.23
N GLU A 234 17.86 12.64 1.89
CA GLU A 234 17.83 13.91 2.63
C GLU A 234 17.35 13.71 4.06
N ALA A 235 16.26 12.98 4.26
CA ALA A 235 15.76 12.65 5.59
C ALA A 235 16.78 11.88 6.42
N ALA A 236 17.47 10.88 5.83
CA ALA A 236 18.52 10.13 6.49
C ALA A 236 19.70 11.04 6.89
N ARG A 237 20.14 11.93 6.00
CA ARG A 237 21.25 12.89 6.26
C ARG A 237 20.90 13.87 7.37
N LEU A 238 19.67 14.43 7.36
CA LEU A 238 19.22 15.37 8.39
C LEU A 238 19.08 14.66 9.75
N SER A 239 18.48 13.45 9.74
CA SER A 239 18.37 12.65 10.96
C SER A 239 19.72 12.21 11.52
N PHE A 240 20.72 11.87 10.67
CA PHE A 240 22.07 11.55 11.15
C PHE A 240 22.71 12.70 11.92
N SER A 241 22.42 13.94 11.53
CA SER A 241 22.95 15.13 12.22
C SER A 241 22.31 15.35 13.61
N SER A 242 21.01 15.03 13.77
CA SER A 242 20.26 15.22 15.02
C SER A 242 20.23 13.97 15.91
N ARG A 243 20.28 12.78 15.29
CA ARG A 243 20.17 11.47 15.93
C ARG A 243 21.34 10.55 15.53
N PRO A 244 22.61 10.94 15.86
CA PRO A 244 23.80 10.12 15.56
C PRO A 244 23.83 8.78 16.31
N ASP A 245 22.91 8.58 17.24
CA ASP A 245 22.66 7.35 17.97
C ASP A 245 21.94 6.27 17.14
N LEU A 246 21.31 6.64 16.01
CA LEU A 246 20.62 5.69 15.14
C LEU A 246 21.60 4.99 14.17
N ILE A 247 21.20 3.80 13.73
CA ILE A 247 21.93 3.01 12.74
C ILE A 247 21.26 3.21 11.38
N PHE A 248 21.97 3.84 10.44
CA PHE A 248 21.48 4.14 9.10
C PHE A 248 21.94 3.08 8.10
N ILE A 249 20.99 2.39 7.48
CA ILE A 249 21.23 1.26 6.58
C ILE A 249 20.67 1.61 5.20
N PRO A 250 21.53 2.00 4.23
CA PRO A 250 21.10 2.27 2.86
C PRO A 250 20.78 0.97 2.12
N TYR A 251 19.75 0.99 1.26
CA TYR A 251 19.48 -0.04 0.28
C TYR A 251 19.20 0.57 -1.10
N GLY A 252 19.45 -0.18 -2.16
CA GLY A 252 19.22 0.27 -3.54
C GLY A 252 20.50 0.24 -4.39
N GLU A 253 20.41 0.69 -5.66
CA GLU A 253 21.54 0.65 -6.58
C GLU A 253 22.65 1.64 -6.18
N LYS A 254 22.27 2.80 -5.64
CA LYS A 254 23.21 3.81 -5.12
C LYS A 254 23.70 3.52 -3.70
N ALA A 255 23.15 2.47 -3.06
CA ALA A 255 23.55 2.10 -1.71
C ALA A 255 25.01 1.62 -1.65
N VAL A 256 25.59 1.67 -0.45
CA VAL A 256 26.86 1.03 -0.09
C VAL A 256 26.58 -0.10 0.89
N GLY A 257 27.48 -1.09 0.94
CA GLY A 257 27.35 -2.23 1.85
C GLY A 257 26.44 -3.35 1.33
N ASP A 258 25.94 -4.17 2.27
CA ASP A 258 25.32 -5.46 1.97
C ASP A 258 24.07 -5.38 1.09
N TYR A 259 23.32 -4.29 1.17
CA TYR A 259 22.06 -4.08 0.45
C TYR A 259 22.19 -3.25 -0.81
N LYS A 260 23.42 -3.12 -1.34
CA LYS A 260 23.64 -2.56 -2.67
C LYS A 260 23.04 -3.48 -3.71
N LEU A 261 22.01 -2.97 -4.40
CA LEU A 261 21.25 -3.67 -5.42
C LEU A 261 21.96 -3.59 -6.79
N THR A 262 21.96 -4.70 -7.51
CA THR A 262 22.25 -4.73 -8.95
C THR A 262 21.14 -5.47 -9.66
N VAL A 263 20.41 -4.79 -10.53
CA VAL A 263 19.41 -5.41 -11.40
C VAL A 263 20.14 -6.08 -12.57
N LEU A 264 19.94 -7.39 -12.73
CA LEU A 264 20.62 -8.21 -13.74
C LEU A 264 19.84 -8.30 -15.04
N GLY A 265 18.51 -8.14 -14.97
CA GLY A 265 17.65 -8.15 -16.15
C GLY A 265 16.38 -8.96 -15.96
N VAL A 266 15.64 -9.14 -17.06
CA VAL A 266 14.42 -9.93 -17.11
C VAL A 266 14.63 -11.12 -18.05
N CYS A 267 14.35 -12.32 -17.56
CA CYS A 267 14.41 -13.55 -18.36
C CYS A 267 13.25 -14.47 -17.96
N ASN A 268 12.52 -14.99 -18.96
CA ASN A 268 11.36 -15.87 -18.76
C ASN A 268 10.35 -15.30 -17.75
N GLU A 269 9.97 -14.03 -17.93
CA GLU A 269 9.01 -13.31 -17.06
C GLU A 269 9.42 -13.33 -15.59
N LYS A 270 10.72 -13.25 -15.32
CA LYS A 270 11.30 -13.08 -13.98
C LYS A 270 12.34 -11.98 -14.00
N LEU A 271 12.18 -11.04 -13.08
CA LEU A 271 13.20 -10.03 -12.79
C LEU A 271 14.26 -10.64 -11.90
N SER A 272 15.51 -10.65 -12.34
CA SER A 272 16.66 -11.10 -11.53
C SER A 272 17.48 -9.93 -11.01
N PHE A 273 17.93 -10.05 -9.76
CA PHE A 273 18.78 -9.06 -9.12
C PHE A 273 19.71 -9.71 -8.08
N SER A 274 20.76 -9.02 -7.72
CA SER A 274 21.68 -9.41 -6.65
C SER A 274 21.83 -8.31 -5.61
N LEU A 275 22.21 -8.69 -4.41
CA LEU A 275 22.60 -7.79 -3.32
C LEU A 275 24.04 -8.10 -2.91
N ALA A 276 24.86 -7.07 -2.71
CA ALA A 276 26.31 -7.23 -2.51
C ALA A 276 26.69 -8.12 -1.31
N GLY A 277 25.94 -8.08 -0.23
CA GLY A 277 26.15 -8.92 0.96
C GLY A 277 25.67 -10.38 0.85
N PHE A 278 25.13 -10.79 -0.31
CA PHE A 278 24.47 -12.10 -0.46
C PHE A 278 25.01 -12.85 -1.69
N SER A 279 25.30 -14.12 -1.52
CA SER A 279 25.73 -14.98 -2.64
C SER A 279 24.55 -15.35 -3.55
N GLY A 280 24.76 -15.26 -4.87
CA GLY A 280 23.79 -15.65 -5.89
C GLY A 280 22.62 -14.65 -6.04
N GLU A 281 21.69 -15.02 -6.89
CA GLU A 281 20.62 -14.14 -7.38
C GLU A 281 19.31 -14.31 -6.62
N PHE A 282 18.48 -13.28 -6.67
CA PHE A 282 17.08 -13.24 -6.27
C PHE A 282 16.20 -13.08 -7.51
N TYR A 283 15.01 -13.65 -7.49
CA TYR A 283 14.07 -13.63 -8.61
C TYR A 283 12.69 -13.14 -8.16
N LEU A 284 12.10 -12.20 -8.91
CA LEU A 284 10.73 -11.72 -8.73
C LEU A 284 9.88 -12.07 -9.94
N GLN A 285 8.64 -12.49 -9.72
CA GLN A 285 7.65 -12.76 -10.78
C GLN A 285 6.85 -11.50 -11.15
N ILE A 286 7.02 -10.41 -10.43
CA ILE A 286 6.32 -9.14 -10.67
C ILE A 286 7.22 -8.16 -11.41
N PRO A 287 6.68 -7.41 -12.40
CA PRO A 287 7.44 -6.45 -13.21
C PRO A 287 7.95 -5.26 -12.41
N GLY A 288 9.02 -4.67 -12.89
CA GLY A 288 9.49 -3.35 -12.49
C GLY A 288 10.67 -3.35 -11.52
N LYS A 289 11.67 -2.54 -11.85
CA LYS A 289 12.87 -2.30 -11.03
C LYS A 289 12.51 -1.81 -9.62
N HIS A 290 11.44 -1.01 -9.48
CA HIS A 290 10.97 -0.54 -8.18
C HIS A 290 10.58 -1.71 -7.24
N ASN A 291 10.13 -2.85 -7.78
CA ASN A 291 9.86 -4.04 -6.98
C ASN A 291 11.15 -4.74 -6.50
N ALA A 292 12.26 -4.63 -7.24
CA ALA A 292 13.56 -5.07 -6.74
C ALA A 292 14.06 -4.18 -5.57
N LEU A 293 13.80 -2.86 -5.62
CA LEU A 293 14.06 -1.95 -4.51
C LEU A 293 13.22 -2.31 -3.28
N ASN A 294 11.92 -2.54 -3.47
CA ASN A 294 11.01 -2.98 -2.39
C ASN A 294 11.48 -4.31 -1.77
N ALA A 295 11.96 -5.25 -2.62
CA ALA A 295 12.51 -6.53 -2.16
C ALA A 295 13.82 -6.35 -1.39
N ALA A 296 14.72 -5.46 -1.82
CA ALA A 296 15.95 -5.15 -1.10
C ALA A 296 15.67 -4.61 0.31
N ALA A 297 14.71 -3.68 0.44
CA ALA A 297 14.23 -3.18 1.72
C ALA A 297 13.66 -4.28 2.61
N ALA A 298 12.80 -5.13 2.04
CA ALA A 298 12.18 -6.24 2.75
C ALA A 298 13.22 -7.27 3.23
N ILE A 299 14.22 -7.57 2.40
CA ILE A 299 15.36 -8.44 2.79
C ILE A 299 16.12 -7.81 3.95
N ALA A 300 16.44 -6.51 3.86
CA ALA A 300 17.21 -5.81 4.88
C ALA A 300 16.53 -5.86 6.26
N LEU A 301 15.24 -5.54 6.31
CA LEU A 301 14.46 -5.65 7.56
C LEU A 301 14.37 -7.10 8.05
N SER A 302 14.09 -8.06 7.17
CA SER A 302 13.94 -9.46 7.55
C SER A 302 15.24 -10.05 8.10
N VAL A 303 16.37 -9.71 7.51
CA VAL A 303 17.72 -10.08 7.97
C VAL A 303 18.03 -9.47 9.33
N SER A 304 17.64 -8.21 9.54
CA SER A 304 17.81 -7.56 10.84
C SER A 304 16.97 -8.26 11.93
N LEU A 305 15.70 -8.59 11.63
CA LEU A 305 14.84 -9.33 12.56
C LEU A 305 15.35 -10.75 12.86
N LEU A 306 15.97 -11.44 11.87
CA LEU A 306 16.60 -12.72 12.09
C LEU A 306 17.80 -12.60 13.05
N LYS A 307 18.61 -11.56 12.91
CA LYS A 307 19.73 -11.28 13.82
C LYS A 307 19.25 -11.00 15.25
N GLU A 308 18.16 -10.25 15.39
CA GLU A 308 17.51 -10.02 16.69
C GLU A 308 17.00 -11.32 17.32
N GLU A 309 16.47 -12.25 16.52
CA GLU A 309 15.86 -13.50 17.00
C GLU A 309 16.89 -14.57 17.33
N TYR A 310 17.92 -14.74 16.45
CA TYR A 310 18.82 -15.89 16.48
C TYR A 310 20.32 -15.52 16.58
N GLY A 311 20.66 -14.24 16.55
CA GLY A 311 22.05 -13.72 16.59
C GLY A 311 22.78 -13.78 15.26
N GLU A 312 22.56 -14.84 14.45
CA GLU A 312 23.24 -15.04 13.17
C GLU A 312 22.28 -15.52 12.08
N ILE A 313 22.75 -15.48 10.83
CA ILE A 313 21.96 -15.86 9.65
C ILE A 313 22.57 -17.12 9.05
N SER A 314 21.79 -18.17 8.96
CA SER A 314 22.19 -19.43 8.33
C SER A 314 21.99 -19.41 6.82
N VAL A 315 22.68 -20.32 6.11
CA VAL A 315 22.45 -20.57 4.68
C VAL A 315 20.99 -20.99 4.40
N ALA A 316 20.37 -21.71 5.33
CA ALA A 316 18.97 -22.11 5.25
C ALA A 316 18.03 -20.88 5.29
N ASN A 317 18.34 -19.88 6.12
CA ASN A 317 17.57 -18.64 6.18
C ASN A 317 17.65 -17.88 4.84
N ILE A 318 18.83 -17.79 4.23
CA ILE A 318 19.00 -17.14 2.92
C ILE A 318 18.21 -17.89 1.83
N SER A 319 18.23 -19.21 1.84
CA SER A 319 17.44 -20.05 0.93
C SER A 319 15.93 -19.81 1.09
N ALA A 320 15.45 -19.69 2.34
CA ALA A 320 14.06 -19.39 2.65
C ALA A 320 13.65 -17.98 2.15
N ILE A 321 14.52 -16.97 2.35
CA ILE A 321 14.31 -15.62 1.81
C ILE A 321 14.19 -15.65 0.28
N LYS A 322 15.11 -16.33 -0.41
CA LYS A 322 15.06 -16.44 -1.87
C LYS A 322 13.79 -17.13 -2.36
N LYS A 323 13.36 -18.21 -1.68
CA LYS A 323 12.12 -18.91 -1.97
C LYS A 323 10.91 -18.00 -1.81
N ALA A 324 10.81 -17.26 -0.70
CA ALA A 324 9.71 -16.33 -0.44
C ALA A 324 9.59 -15.25 -1.52
N ILE A 325 10.72 -14.64 -1.91
CA ILE A 325 10.75 -13.62 -2.97
C ILE A 325 10.33 -14.22 -4.32
N SER A 326 10.84 -15.39 -4.67
CA SER A 326 10.53 -16.04 -5.96
C SER A 326 9.08 -16.53 -6.06
N SER A 327 8.40 -16.74 -4.94
CA SER A 327 6.99 -17.14 -4.88
C SER A 327 6.03 -15.97 -4.60
N TYR A 328 6.54 -14.76 -4.38
CA TYR A 328 5.70 -13.60 -4.11
C TYR A 328 4.86 -13.24 -5.34
N ALA A 329 3.55 -13.36 -5.22
CA ALA A 329 2.59 -13.20 -6.32
C ALA A 329 1.99 -11.78 -6.42
N GLY A 330 2.52 -10.82 -5.63
CA GLY A 330 2.06 -9.44 -5.63
C GLY A 330 0.92 -9.15 -4.65
N ALA A 331 0.42 -7.92 -4.72
CA ALA A 331 -0.70 -7.42 -3.95
C ALA A 331 -1.82 -6.98 -4.88
N LYS A 332 -3.06 -6.98 -4.40
CA LYS A 332 -4.22 -6.51 -5.15
C LYS A 332 -4.02 -5.05 -5.56
N ARG A 333 -4.28 -4.76 -6.83
CA ARG A 333 -4.08 -3.45 -7.44
C ARG A 333 -2.62 -2.92 -7.34
N ARG A 334 -1.60 -3.81 -7.34
CA ARG A 334 -0.16 -3.45 -7.40
C ARG A 334 0.52 -4.29 -8.48
N THR A 335 0.51 -3.80 -9.70
CA THR A 335 0.92 -4.53 -10.91
C THR A 335 0.28 -5.93 -10.93
N GLU A 336 -1.00 -5.98 -10.58
CA GLU A 336 -1.75 -7.22 -10.43
C GLU A 336 -2.17 -7.76 -11.80
N LEU A 337 -1.74 -8.97 -12.14
CA LEU A 337 -2.32 -9.71 -13.24
C LEU A 337 -3.70 -10.22 -12.79
N ILE A 338 -4.78 -9.56 -13.25
CA ILE A 338 -6.16 -9.91 -12.90
C ILE A 338 -6.74 -11.00 -13.78
N GLY A 339 -6.15 -11.24 -14.96
CA GLY A 339 -6.54 -12.32 -15.84
C GLY A 339 -5.85 -12.32 -17.19
N LYS A 340 -6.17 -13.33 -17.98
CA LYS A 340 -5.67 -13.52 -19.34
C LYS A 340 -6.81 -13.90 -20.27
N ILE A 341 -6.89 -13.29 -21.44
CA ILE A 341 -7.77 -13.70 -22.52
C ILE A 341 -6.98 -14.70 -23.38
N GLU A 342 -7.20 -15.99 -23.12
CA GLU A 342 -6.40 -17.07 -23.71
C GLU A 342 -6.49 -17.12 -25.24
N SER A 343 -7.67 -16.84 -25.83
CA SER A 343 -7.89 -16.84 -27.28
C SER A 343 -6.97 -15.91 -28.05
N LYS A 344 -6.52 -14.81 -27.44
CA LYS A 344 -5.66 -13.78 -28.04
C LYS A 344 -4.36 -13.54 -27.29
N ASP A 345 -4.05 -14.34 -26.27
CA ASP A 345 -2.87 -14.16 -25.42
C ASP A 345 -2.75 -12.71 -24.87
N ILE A 346 -3.89 -12.09 -24.47
CA ILE A 346 -3.94 -10.75 -23.91
C ILE A 346 -3.84 -10.84 -22.39
N LEU A 347 -2.89 -10.11 -21.80
CA LEU A 347 -2.74 -9.99 -20.35
C LEU A 347 -3.52 -8.75 -19.86
N VAL A 348 -4.32 -8.92 -18.83
CA VAL A 348 -5.08 -7.82 -18.21
C VAL A 348 -4.54 -7.56 -16.81
N TYR A 349 -4.03 -6.35 -16.62
CA TYR A 349 -3.43 -5.87 -15.36
C TYR A 349 -4.28 -4.80 -14.70
N ASP A 350 -4.11 -4.64 -13.38
CA ASP A 350 -4.61 -3.48 -12.62
C ASP A 350 -3.54 -2.94 -11.68
N ASP A 351 -3.44 -1.61 -11.56
CA ASP A 351 -2.52 -0.94 -10.65
C ASP A 351 -3.12 0.32 -10.04
N TYR A 352 -2.92 0.50 -8.77
CA TYR A 352 -3.40 1.65 -8.00
C TYR A 352 -2.56 2.92 -8.19
N ALA A 353 -1.55 2.90 -9.05
CA ALA A 353 -0.68 4.05 -9.30
C ALA A 353 -1.49 5.30 -9.67
N HIS A 354 -1.33 6.35 -8.89
CA HIS A 354 -2.08 7.60 -9.01
C HIS A 354 -1.18 8.83 -8.91
N HIS A 355 0.14 8.64 -8.97
CA HIS A 355 1.16 9.67 -9.04
C HIS A 355 1.98 9.49 -10.32
N PRO A 356 2.39 10.57 -11.03
CA PRO A 356 3.13 10.46 -12.30
C PRO A 356 4.39 9.60 -12.23
N THR A 357 5.16 9.73 -11.16
CA THR A 357 6.38 8.93 -10.91
C THR A 357 6.06 7.43 -10.84
N ALA A 358 4.97 7.07 -10.16
CA ALA A 358 4.54 5.68 -10.04
C ALA A 358 4.06 5.12 -11.38
N ILE A 359 3.27 5.89 -12.15
CA ILE A 359 2.77 5.50 -13.49
C ILE A 359 3.94 5.27 -14.44
N LYS A 360 4.90 6.19 -14.47
CA LYS A 360 6.10 6.07 -15.30
C LYS A 360 6.92 4.83 -14.94
N SER A 361 7.12 4.58 -13.65
CA SER A 361 7.85 3.41 -13.15
C SER A 361 7.14 2.09 -13.49
N LEU A 362 5.81 2.06 -13.37
CA LEU A 362 4.95 0.93 -13.72
C LEU A 362 5.05 0.59 -15.21
N LEU A 363 4.79 1.57 -16.08
CA LEU A 363 4.81 1.35 -17.54
C LEU A 363 6.19 0.95 -18.05
N LYS A 364 7.25 1.61 -17.54
CA LYS A 364 8.63 1.23 -17.82
C LYS A 364 8.95 -0.20 -17.36
N GLY A 365 8.45 -0.59 -16.18
CA GLY A 365 8.60 -1.95 -15.66
C GLY A 365 7.92 -2.99 -16.56
N LEU A 366 6.68 -2.73 -16.98
CA LEU A 366 5.95 -3.60 -17.93
C LEU A 366 6.66 -3.68 -19.28
N ARG A 367 7.16 -2.55 -19.81
CA ARG A 367 7.91 -2.51 -21.06
C ARG A 367 9.20 -3.34 -21.00
N GLN A 368 9.93 -3.28 -19.89
CA GLN A 368 11.14 -4.09 -19.68
C GLN A 368 10.81 -5.58 -19.55
N PHE A 369 9.70 -5.89 -18.89
CA PHE A 369 9.28 -7.27 -18.64
C PHE A 369 8.70 -7.94 -19.91
N TYR A 370 8.00 -7.15 -20.72
CA TYR A 370 7.32 -7.57 -21.94
C TYR A 370 7.73 -6.69 -23.15
N PRO A 371 8.97 -6.75 -23.62
CA PRO A 371 9.50 -5.81 -24.60
C PRO A 371 8.80 -5.88 -25.97
N LYS A 372 8.10 -6.98 -26.28
CA LYS A 372 7.43 -7.20 -27.58
C LYS A 372 5.92 -7.01 -27.53
N ARG A 373 5.32 -6.87 -26.35
CA ARG A 373 3.87 -6.68 -26.21
C ARG A 373 3.52 -5.19 -26.32
N ARG A 374 2.41 -4.87 -26.98
CA ARG A 374 1.84 -3.51 -26.89
C ARG A 374 1.21 -3.31 -25.53
N ILE A 375 1.34 -2.12 -24.97
CA ILE A 375 0.77 -1.72 -23.70
C ILE A 375 -0.33 -0.70 -23.95
N ILE A 376 -1.56 -1.04 -23.61
CA ILE A 376 -2.73 -0.17 -23.62
C ILE A 376 -2.99 0.25 -22.17
N ALA A 377 -2.72 1.52 -21.86
CA ALA A 377 -2.88 2.08 -20.53
C ALA A 377 -4.23 2.81 -20.43
N ASP A 378 -5.08 2.34 -19.55
CA ASP A 378 -6.34 2.96 -19.17
C ASP A 378 -6.15 3.70 -17.85
N PHE A 379 -6.26 5.02 -17.85
CA PHE A 379 -5.92 5.84 -16.69
C PHE A 379 -7.09 6.73 -16.23
N MET A 380 -7.37 6.66 -14.93
CA MET A 380 -8.28 7.58 -14.24
C MET A 380 -7.52 8.35 -13.17
N SER A 381 -7.38 9.67 -13.37
CA SER A 381 -6.74 10.54 -12.39
C SER A 381 -7.55 10.63 -11.10
N HIS A 382 -6.86 10.73 -9.97
CA HIS A 382 -7.48 10.78 -8.65
C HIS A 382 -7.19 12.10 -7.97
N THR A 383 -8.27 12.80 -7.63
CA THR A 383 -8.46 14.15 -7.09
C THR A 383 -8.10 15.29 -8.04
N TYR A 384 -8.92 16.33 -7.99
CA TYR A 384 -8.71 17.54 -8.79
C TYR A 384 -7.44 18.28 -8.37
N SER A 385 -7.20 18.42 -7.06
CA SER A 385 -6.03 19.12 -6.52
C SER A 385 -4.71 18.49 -6.97
N ARG A 386 -4.59 17.14 -6.91
CA ARG A 386 -3.40 16.44 -7.39
C ARG A 386 -3.25 16.58 -8.90
N THR A 387 -4.35 16.44 -9.66
CA THR A 387 -4.31 16.56 -11.12
C THR A 387 -3.87 17.94 -11.55
N GLU A 388 -4.33 18.99 -10.87
CA GLU A 388 -3.95 20.39 -11.14
C GLU A 388 -2.47 20.63 -10.82
N ALA A 389 -2.03 20.22 -9.62
CA ALA A 389 -0.66 20.43 -9.16
C ALA A 389 0.38 19.69 -10.03
N LEU A 390 0.04 18.53 -10.60
CA LEU A 390 0.94 17.65 -11.36
C LEU A 390 0.53 17.49 -12.83
N LEU A 391 -0.19 18.47 -13.41
CA LEU A 391 -0.80 18.35 -14.73
C LEU A 391 0.18 18.00 -15.85
N GLU A 392 1.33 18.68 -15.93
CA GLU A 392 2.33 18.44 -16.96
C GLU A 392 3.09 17.13 -16.73
N ASP A 393 3.31 16.75 -15.48
CA ASP A 393 3.91 15.47 -15.11
C ASP A 393 2.99 14.31 -15.51
N PHE A 394 1.68 14.41 -15.25
CA PHE A 394 0.70 13.44 -15.73
C PHE A 394 0.65 13.37 -17.25
N ALA A 395 0.65 14.53 -17.92
CA ALA A 395 0.59 14.58 -19.37
C ALA A 395 1.76 13.87 -20.05
N SER A 396 2.92 13.80 -19.42
CA SER A 396 4.17 13.24 -19.94
C SER A 396 4.55 11.85 -19.40
N CYS A 397 3.76 11.25 -18.49
CA CYS A 397 4.17 10.00 -17.81
C CYS A 397 3.88 8.70 -18.59
N PHE A 398 3.25 8.77 -19.77
CA PHE A 398 2.81 7.61 -20.54
C PHE A 398 3.73 7.18 -21.68
N GLU A 399 4.98 7.60 -21.71
CA GLU A 399 5.95 7.36 -22.80
C GLU A 399 6.09 5.88 -23.16
N ASP A 400 6.05 4.97 -22.19
CA ASP A 400 6.20 3.52 -22.37
C ASP A 400 4.89 2.79 -22.77
N ALA A 401 3.75 3.50 -22.85
CA ALA A 401 2.50 2.98 -23.37
C ALA A 401 2.43 3.13 -24.92
N ASP A 402 1.75 2.21 -25.60
CA ASP A 402 1.48 2.31 -27.05
C ASP A 402 0.13 3.02 -27.32
N MET A 403 -0.77 3.00 -26.36
CA MET A 403 -2.06 3.66 -26.39
C MET A 403 -2.46 4.08 -24.97
N VAL A 404 -3.06 5.25 -24.85
CA VAL A 404 -3.56 5.80 -23.59
C VAL A 404 -5.04 6.08 -23.70
N ILE A 405 -5.81 5.64 -22.71
CA ILE A 405 -7.23 5.94 -22.54
C ILE A 405 -7.36 6.71 -21.24
N LEU A 406 -7.99 7.88 -21.31
CA LEU A 406 -8.23 8.76 -20.16
C LEU A 406 -9.70 8.84 -19.85
N HIS A 407 -10.02 8.99 -18.58
CA HIS A 407 -11.37 9.14 -18.06
C HIS A 407 -11.55 10.46 -17.30
N LYS A 408 -12.78 10.73 -16.84
CA LYS A 408 -13.04 11.81 -15.89
C LYS A 408 -12.12 11.70 -14.67
N ILE A 409 -11.91 12.82 -13.98
CA ILE A 409 -11.15 12.82 -12.72
C ILE A 409 -12.05 12.23 -11.63
N PHE A 410 -11.54 11.26 -10.90
CA PHE A 410 -12.21 10.67 -9.73
C PHE A 410 -12.01 11.60 -8.52
N SER A 411 -13.07 12.29 -8.10
CA SER A 411 -13.00 13.30 -7.04
C SER A 411 -12.73 12.74 -5.64
N SER A 412 -13.04 11.44 -5.40
CA SER A 412 -13.18 10.87 -4.07
C SER A 412 -14.24 11.56 -3.18
N ALA A 413 -14.56 10.98 -2.03
CA ALA A 413 -15.47 11.61 -1.06
C ALA A 413 -14.87 12.86 -0.37
N ARG A 414 -13.61 13.20 -0.65
CA ARG A 414 -12.85 14.26 0.03
C ARG A 414 -12.86 15.59 -0.69
N GLU A 415 -13.16 15.60 -1.98
CA GLU A 415 -13.11 16.81 -2.82
C GLU A 415 -14.40 17.04 -3.59
N GLN A 416 -14.72 18.31 -3.75
CA GLN A 416 -15.75 18.78 -4.69
C GLN A 416 -15.08 19.58 -5.80
N TYR A 417 -15.59 19.46 -7.03
CA TYR A 417 -15.15 20.29 -8.14
C TYR A 417 -15.46 21.77 -7.87
N LYS A 418 -14.45 22.63 -7.96
CA LYS A 418 -14.55 24.09 -7.71
C LYS A 418 -14.03 24.90 -8.90
N GLY A 419 -14.10 24.34 -10.13
CA GLY A 419 -13.58 25.01 -11.33
C GLY A 419 -12.06 24.87 -11.53
N GLN A 420 -11.46 23.85 -10.88
CA GLN A 420 -10.05 23.47 -11.08
C GLN A 420 -9.86 22.82 -12.47
N VAL A 421 -8.77 22.05 -12.61
CA VAL A 421 -8.51 21.23 -13.79
C VAL A 421 -9.65 20.26 -14.08
N ASP A 422 -10.02 20.14 -15.35
CA ASP A 422 -10.91 19.10 -15.85
C ASP A 422 -10.14 18.00 -16.61
N ALA A 423 -10.83 16.92 -16.90
CA ALA A 423 -10.24 15.78 -17.60
C ALA A 423 -9.92 16.10 -19.07
N GLU A 424 -10.65 17.01 -19.71
CA GLU A 424 -10.38 17.43 -21.09
C GLU A 424 -9.06 18.21 -21.19
N LEU A 425 -8.75 19.02 -20.17
CA LEU A 425 -7.46 19.72 -20.11
C LEU A 425 -6.31 18.71 -20.03
N LEU A 426 -6.42 17.70 -19.12
CA LEU A 426 -5.42 16.64 -19.04
C LEU A 426 -5.29 15.89 -20.37
N PHE A 427 -6.40 15.52 -20.99
CA PHE A 427 -6.41 14.87 -22.32
C PHE A 427 -5.69 15.71 -23.37
N ASN A 428 -6.00 17.00 -23.46
CA ASN A 428 -5.39 17.89 -24.42
C ASN A 428 -3.89 18.11 -24.17
N ARG A 429 -3.46 18.09 -22.91
CA ARG A 429 -2.03 18.14 -22.55
C ARG A 429 -1.33 16.84 -22.91
N THR A 430 -1.92 15.69 -22.57
CA THR A 430 -1.36 14.36 -22.88
C THR A 430 -1.18 14.15 -24.40
N LYS A 431 -2.11 14.65 -25.23
CA LYS A 431 -1.98 14.60 -26.69
C LYS A 431 -0.75 15.33 -27.25
N LYS A 432 -0.15 16.26 -26.52
CA LYS A 432 1.10 16.90 -26.94
C LYS A 432 2.32 16.00 -26.76
N HIS A 433 2.25 15.04 -25.85
CA HIS A 433 3.34 14.13 -25.51
C HIS A 433 3.14 12.72 -26.08
N HIS A 434 1.89 12.31 -26.35
CA HIS A 434 1.58 10.97 -26.81
C HIS A 434 0.62 10.98 -28.02
N LYS A 435 0.95 10.21 -29.07
CA LYS A 435 0.22 10.23 -30.36
C LYS A 435 -1.14 9.51 -30.32
N ASN A 436 -1.27 8.46 -29.52
CA ASN A 436 -2.45 7.60 -29.45
C ASN A 436 -3.16 7.78 -28.10
N VAL A 437 -3.87 8.90 -27.93
CA VAL A 437 -4.63 9.21 -26.71
C VAL A 437 -6.11 9.32 -27.05
N PHE A 438 -6.94 8.67 -26.25
CA PHE A 438 -8.40 8.67 -26.36
C PHE A 438 -9.03 9.07 -25.05
N PHE A 439 -10.24 9.63 -25.10
CA PHE A 439 -10.95 10.09 -23.91
C PHE A 439 -12.38 9.55 -23.90
N PHE A 440 -12.79 9.03 -22.77
CA PHE A 440 -14.15 8.58 -22.47
C PHE A 440 -14.54 9.08 -21.09
N ASN A 441 -15.60 9.86 -20.98
CA ASN A 441 -16.01 10.40 -19.68
C ASN A 441 -16.32 9.29 -18.69
N GLU A 442 -17.18 8.35 -19.07
CA GLU A 442 -17.51 7.19 -18.25
C GLU A 442 -16.66 5.97 -18.62
N VAL A 443 -16.21 5.23 -17.61
CA VAL A 443 -15.27 4.09 -17.75
C VAL A 443 -15.81 3.03 -18.72
N LEU A 444 -17.07 2.63 -18.57
CA LEU A 444 -17.65 1.57 -19.37
C LEU A 444 -17.96 1.96 -20.82
N ASP A 445 -18.03 3.25 -21.14
CA ASP A 445 -18.18 3.73 -22.51
C ASP A 445 -16.95 3.36 -23.37
N ALA A 446 -15.80 3.19 -22.75
CA ALA A 446 -14.58 2.75 -23.41
C ALA A 446 -14.59 1.25 -23.79
N LYS A 447 -15.44 0.41 -23.18
CA LYS A 447 -15.40 -1.07 -23.31
C LYS A 447 -15.39 -1.51 -24.78
N LYS A 448 -16.37 -1.04 -25.57
CA LYS A 448 -16.49 -1.42 -26.99
C LYS A 448 -15.25 -0.99 -27.79
N PHE A 449 -14.79 0.24 -27.58
CA PHE A 449 -13.59 0.75 -28.24
C PHE A 449 -12.35 -0.06 -27.92
N VAL A 450 -12.15 -0.41 -26.63
CA VAL A 450 -11.01 -1.22 -26.19
C VAL A 450 -11.05 -2.59 -26.83
N LEU A 451 -12.21 -3.28 -26.81
CA LEU A 451 -12.38 -4.57 -27.45
C LEU A 451 -12.05 -4.54 -28.97
N GLU A 452 -12.43 -3.48 -29.70
CA GLU A 452 -12.09 -3.30 -31.10
C GLU A 452 -10.60 -3.01 -31.35
N LYS A 453 -9.87 -2.46 -30.39
CA LYS A 453 -8.46 -2.07 -30.49
C LYS A 453 -7.47 -3.11 -30.00
N LEU A 454 -7.87 -3.99 -29.10
CA LEU A 454 -7.04 -5.05 -28.56
C LEU A 454 -6.65 -6.06 -29.65
N ARG A 455 -5.40 -6.49 -29.63
CA ARG A 455 -4.79 -7.43 -30.58
C ARG A 455 -4.13 -8.58 -29.82
N GLN A 456 -3.84 -9.64 -30.55
CA GLN A 456 -3.10 -10.77 -29.99
C GLN A 456 -1.76 -10.31 -29.39
N GLY A 457 -1.50 -10.77 -28.16
CA GLY A 457 -0.28 -10.49 -27.44
C GLY A 457 -0.23 -9.14 -26.73
N ASP A 458 -1.33 -8.37 -26.68
CA ASP A 458 -1.37 -7.08 -25.98
C ASP A 458 -1.35 -7.22 -24.45
N ILE A 459 -0.98 -6.13 -23.80
CA ILE A 459 -1.24 -5.89 -22.38
C ILE A 459 -2.28 -4.77 -22.29
N PHE A 460 -3.36 -5.03 -21.61
CA PHE A 460 -4.31 -4.01 -21.17
C PHE A 460 -4.11 -3.78 -19.68
N ILE A 461 -3.90 -2.53 -19.27
CA ILE A 461 -3.72 -2.20 -17.86
C ILE A 461 -4.58 -1.03 -17.44
N THR A 462 -5.39 -1.23 -16.37
CA THR A 462 -6.11 -0.17 -15.68
C THR A 462 -5.20 0.43 -14.60
N ILE A 463 -5.11 1.77 -14.57
CA ILE A 463 -4.20 2.52 -13.72
C ILE A 463 -4.98 3.61 -12.99
N GLY A 464 -4.87 3.70 -11.67
CA GLY A 464 -5.47 4.77 -10.88
C GLY A 464 -6.11 4.31 -9.59
N ALA A 465 -6.44 5.26 -8.72
CA ALA A 465 -7.11 5.01 -7.44
C ALA A 465 -8.66 5.06 -7.56
N GLY A 466 -9.18 5.31 -8.75
CA GLY A 466 -10.61 5.32 -9.05
C GLY A 466 -11.19 3.94 -9.33
N ASP A 467 -12.38 3.95 -9.95
CA ASP A 467 -13.17 2.75 -10.25
C ASP A 467 -12.92 2.18 -11.66
N ASN A 468 -11.95 2.72 -12.40
CA ASN A 468 -11.62 2.25 -13.76
C ASN A 468 -11.12 0.79 -13.81
N TYR A 469 -10.73 0.18 -12.70
CA TYR A 469 -10.43 -1.26 -12.61
C TYR A 469 -11.60 -2.15 -13.08
N ILE A 470 -12.84 -1.62 -13.01
CA ILE A 470 -14.06 -2.29 -13.49
C ILE A 470 -13.94 -2.62 -14.99
N LEU A 471 -13.31 -1.74 -15.78
CA LEU A 471 -13.15 -1.97 -17.22
C LEU A 471 -12.31 -3.22 -17.51
N GLY A 472 -11.21 -3.42 -16.79
CA GLY A 472 -10.39 -4.63 -16.90
C GLY A 472 -11.17 -5.90 -16.60
N THR A 473 -11.97 -5.86 -15.52
CA THR A 473 -12.86 -6.98 -15.13
C THR A 473 -13.93 -7.27 -16.19
N GLU A 474 -14.52 -6.22 -16.76
CA GLU A 474 -15.56 -6.36 -17.80
C GLU A 474 -15.02 -6.87 -19.14
N ILE A 475 -13.78 -6.53 -19.48
CA ILE A 475 -13.09 -7.06 -20.67
C ILE A 475 -12.84 -8.57 -20.53
N LEU A 476 -12.45 -9.03 -19.33
CA LEU A 476 -12.21 -10.45 -19.04
C LEU A 476 -13.49 -11.31 -19.13
N LYS A 477 -14.68 -10.72 -18.99
CA LYS A 477 -15.96 -11.43 -19.10
C LYS A 477 -16.39 -11.70 -20.55
N GLU A 478 -15.65 -11.21 -21.55
CA GLU A 478 -15.96 -11.37 -22.97
C GLU A 478 -15.17 -12.57 -23.57
N PRO A 479 -15.65 -13.81 -23.43
CA PRO A 479 -14.86 -15.01 -23.78
C PRO A 479 -14.64 -15.21 -25.28
N ASN A 480 -15.46 -14.59 -26.12
CA ASN A 480 -15.45 -14.76 -27.59
C ASN A 480 -14.95 -13.51 -28.34
N PHE A 481 -14.33 -12.62 -27.65
CA PHE A 481 -13.74 -11.41 -28.22
C PHE A 481 -12.49 -11.69 -29.06
#